data_ebcd65592b361731501ff7b62c18994a
#
_entry.id   ebcd65592b361731501ff7b62c18994a
#
_cell.length_a   1.000
_cell.length_b   1.000
_cell.length_c   1.000
_cell.angle_alpha   90.00
_cell.angle_beta   90.00
_cell.angle_gamma   90.00
#
_symmetry.space_group_name_H-M   'P 1'
#
loop_
_entity.id
_entity.type
_entity.pdbx_description
1 polymer ?
#
loop_
_entity_poly.entity_id
_entity_poly.type
_entity_poly.pdbx_seq_one_letter_code
_entity_poly.pdbx_strand_id
1 'polypeptide(L)'
;MTDTTDKIRNLNDQFRKDFSEGHAVMTPGIAALGQEAVARIVKTIEVYDDFCHANDPHGEHDVGAYEVDGSTVFFKIDYYDQTLSSHSPDPSDPAVTMRVITLMLAEEY
;
A
#
# COMPACT_ATOMS: atom_id res chain seq x y z
N MET A 1 -16.50 -14.66 -2.59
CA MET A 1 -16.29 -14.37 -2.28
C MET A 1 -15.25 -14.40 -2.09
N THR A 2 -14.90 -14.59 -2.05
CA THR A 2 -13.76 -14.72 -1.34
C THR A 2 -12.52 -15.12 -2.09
N ASP A 3 -12.60 -15.95 -3.14
CA ASP A 3 -11.41 -16.29 -3.92
C ASP A 3 -10.74 -15.08 -4.53
N THR A 4 -11.53 -14.16 -5.09
CA THR A 4 -11.00 -12.94 -5.68
C THR A 4 -10.38 -12.04 -4.62
N THR A 5 -11.06 -11.87 -3.50
CA THR A 5 -10.54 -11.08 -2.38
C THR A 5 -9.25 -11.69 -1.85
N ASP A 6 -9.19 -13.00 -1.71
CA ASP A 6 -8.00 -13.68 -1.21
C ASP A 6 -6.81 -13.48 -2.16
N LYS A 7 -7.06 -13.54 -3.47
CA LYS A 7 -6.00 -13.31 -4.45
C LYS A 7 -5.48 -11.88 -4.37
N ILE A 8 -6.38 -10.90 -4.28
CA ILE A 8 -5.97 -9.49 -4.18
C ILE A 8 -5.16 -9.28 -2.92
N ARG A 9 -5.62 -9.82 -1.79
CA ARG A 9 -4.92 -9.68 -0.52
C ARG A 9 -3.52 -10.29 -0.59
N ASN A 10 -3.40 -11.48 -1.15
CA ASN A 10 -2.10 -12.14 -1.26
C ASN A 10 -1.14 -11.37 -2.15
N LEU A 11 -1.63 -10.81 -3.26
CA LEU A 11 -0.82 -9.99 -4.13
C LEU A 11 -0.37 -8.70 -3.42
N ASN A 12 -1.26 -8.09 -2.65
CA ASN A 12 -0.90 -6.89 -1.88
C ASN A 12 0.11 -7.21 -0.79
N ASP A 13 -0.06 -8.32 -0.08
CA ASP A 13 0.89 -8.73 0.95
C ASP A 13 2.27 -8.95 0.37
N GLN A 14 2.37 -9.56 -0.81
CA GLN A 14 3.64 -9.75 -1.48
C GLN A 14 4.23 -8.43 -1.97
N PHE A 15 3.38 -7.56 -2.53
CA PHE A 15 3.84 -6.27 -3.05
C PHE A 15 4.44 -5.41 -1.93
N ARG A 16 3.86 -5.44 -0.72
CA ARG A 16 4.38 -4.63 0.38
C ARG A 16 5.76 -5.07 0.87
N LYS A 17 6.20 -6.27 0.52
CA LYS A 17 7.50 -6.77 0.99
C LYS A 17 8.67 -6.10 0.30
N ASP A 18 8.54 -5.76 -0.97
CA ASP A 18 9.67 -5.17 -1.71
C ASP A 18 9.23 -4.24 -2.83
N PHE A 19 7.92 -4.00 -2.97
CA PHE A 19 7.35 -3.13 -4.01
C PHE A 19 7.68 -3.58 -5.44
N SER A 20 8.05 -4.84 -5.63
CA SER A 20 8.38 -5.35 -6.96
C SER A 20 7.13 -5.39 -7.84
N GLU A 21 7.32 -5.18 -9.12
CA GLU A 21 6.27 -5.22 -10.14
C GLU A 21 5.19 -4.14 -9.94
N GLY A 22 5.58 -3.03 -9.29
CA GLY A 22 4.68 -1.91 -9.08
C GLY A 22 5.48 -0.67 -8.80
N HIS A 23 4.81 0.35 -8.28
CA HIS A 23 5.43 1.63 -7.97
C HIS A 23 5.15 2.01 -6.53
N ALA A 24 6.14 2.63 -5.89
CA ALA A 24 5.99 3.23 -4.57
C ALA A 24 6.22 4.73 -4.71
N VAL A 25 5.28 5.52 -4.19
CA VAL A 25 5.40 6.98 -4.21
C VAL A 25 5.19 7.50 -2.80
N MET A 26 5.78 8.64 -2.51
CA MET A 26 5.61 9.26 -1.20
C MET A 26 5.28 10.74 -1.38
N THR A 27 4.48 11.24 -0.44
CA THR A 27 4.10 12.64 -0.44
C THR A 27 5.26 13.52 0.03
N PRO A 28 5.20 14.83 -0.22
CA PRO A 28 6.23 15.74 0.31
C PRO A 28 6.38 15.66 1.83
N GLY A 29 5.28 15.43 2.56
CA GLY A 29 5.36 15.30 4.01
C GLY A 29 6.20 14.11 4.46
N ILE A 30 6.05 12.97 3.77
CA ILE A 30 6.88 11.80 4.05
C ILE A 30 8.33 12.07 3.69
N ALA A 31 8.57 12.63 2.51
CA ALA A 31 9.93 12.91 2.05
C ALA A 31 10.66 13.86 3.01
N ALA A 32 9.95 14.81 3.60
CA ALA A 32 10.51 15.78 4.52
C ALA A 32 10.97 15.17 5.84
N LEU A 33 10.54 13.95 6.16
CA LEU A 33 10.97 13.28 7.39
C LEU A 33 12.43 12.80 7.33
N GLY A 34 13.00 12.71 6.12
CA GLY A 34 14.40 12.32 5.93
C GLY A 34 14.56 10.85 5.60
N GLN A 35 15.74 10.53 5.08
CA GLN A 35 16.02 9.18 4.57
C GLN A 35 15.89 8.09 5.64
N GLU A 36 16.34 8.36 6.86
CA GLU A 36 16.27 7.35 7.90
C GLU A 36 14.84 7.05 8.31
N ALA A 37 14.00 8.08 8.41
CA ALA A 37 12.60 7.89 8.75
C ALA A 37 11.88 7.15 7.62
N VAL A 38 12.17 7.49 6.36
CA VAL A 38 11.58 6.81 5.21
C VAL A 38 11.96 5.33 5.23
N ALA A 39 13.23 5.02 5.53
CA ALA A 39 13.67 3.62 5.60
C ALA A 39 12.91 2.85 6.68
N ARG A 40 12.66 3.47 7.84
CA ARG A 40 11.88 2.82 8.90
C ARG A 40 10.42 2.62 8.49
N ILE A 41 9.85 3.60 7.79
CA ILE A 41 8.49 3.50 7.28
C ILE A 41 8.35 2.32 6.33
N VAL A 42 9.26 2.22 5.37
CA VAL A 42 9.24 1.13 4.40
C VAL A 42 9.39 -0.22 5.09
N LYS A 43 10.31 -0.30 6.04
CA LYS A 43 10.54 -1.55 6.76
C LYS A 43 9.31 -1.98 7.56
N THR A 44 8.59 -1.02 8.13
CA THR A 44 7.37 -1.32 8.85
C THR A 44 6.29 -1.85 7.92
N ILE A 45 6.20 -1.30 6.71
CA ILE A 45 5.23 -1.76 5.71
C ILE A 45 5.49 -3.22 5.32
N GLU A 46 6.76 -3.63 5.23
CA GLU A 46 7.09 -5.01 4.88
C GLU A 46 6.48 -6.03 5.84
N VAL A 47 6.37 -5.67 7.11
CA VAL A 47 5.93 -6.59 8.16
C VAL A 47 4.57 -6.19 8.76
N TYR A 48 3.91 -5.19 8.19
CA TYR A 48 2.65 -4.70 8.72
C TYR A 48 1.57 -5.78 8.59
N ASP A 49 0.90 -6.07 9.70
CA ASP A 49 -0.16 -7.05 9.72
C ASP A 49 -1.31 -6.66 10.65
N ASP A 50 -1.36 -5.39 11.07
CA ASP A 50 -2.36 -4.90 12.00
C ASP A 50 -3.66 -4.55 11.27
N PHE A 51 -4.17 -5.52 10.51
CA PHE A 51 -5.40 -5.35 9.74
C PHE A 51 -6.58 -5.85 10.55
N CYS A 52 -7.66 -5.07 10.55
CA CYS A 52 -8.88 -5.46 11.22
C CYS A 52 -10.07 -4.95 10.39
N HIS A 53 -11.26 -5.37 10.79
CA HIS A 53 -12.46 -5.00 10.03
C HIS A 53 -12.63 -3.49 9.90
N ALA A 54 -12.21 -2.72 10.90
CA ALA A 54 -12.38 -1.27 10.91
C ALA A 54 -11.47 -0.56 9.91
N ASN A 55 -10.23 -1.04 9.73
CA ASN A 55 -9.28 -0.37 8.83
C ASN A 55 -9.09 -1.10 7.51
N ASP A 56 -9.67 -2.30 7.39
CA ASP A 56 -9.56 -3.12 6.18
C ASP A 56 -10.90 -3.77 5.89
N PRO A 57 -11.94 -2.96 5.61
CA PRO A 57 -13.30 -3.49 5.49
C PRO A 57 -13.49 -4.45 4.32
N HIS A 58 -12.63 -4.37 3.30
CA HIS A 58 -12.72 -5.26 2.15
C HIS A 58 -11.84 -6.49 2.26
N GLY A 59 -10.99 -6.56 3.28
CA GLY A 59 -10.10 -7.70 3.49
C GLY A 59 -8.98 -7.82 2.47
N GLU A 60 -8.62 -6.72 1.81
CA GLU A 60 -7.60 -6.74 0.75
C GLU A 60 -6.20 -6.38 1.24
N HIS A 61 -6.06 -5.91 2.47
CA HIS A 61 -4.78 -5.44 3.03
C HIS A 61 -4.17 -4.32 2.20
N ASP A 62 -5.02 -3.42 1.70
CA ASP A 62 -4.59 -2.35 0.79
C ASP A 62 -4.42 -1.00 1.46
N VAL A 63 -4.80 -0.88 2.73
CA VAL A 63 -4.68 0.37 3.48
C VAL A 63 -4.23 0.03 4.89
N GLY A 64 -3.34 0.85 5.44
CA GLY A 64 -2.93 0.70 6.83
C GLY A 64 -2.41 2.00 7.39
N ALA A 65 -2.31 2.06 8.71
CA ALA A 65 -1.83 3.24 9.42
C ALA A 65 -1.00 2.80 10.62
N TYR A 66 0.06 3.54 10.91
CA TYR A 66 0.93 3.25 12.04
C TYR A 66 1.74 4.49 12.38
N GLU A 67 2.40 4.46 13.52
CA GLU A 67 3.20 5.59 13.99
C GLU A 67 4.68 5.35 13.78
N VAL A 68 5.38 6.37 13.29
CA VAL A 68 6.82 6.36 13.13
C VAL A 68 7.33 7.70 13.63
N ASP A 69 8.20 7.67 14.65
CA ASP A 69 8.86 8.88 15.19
C ASP A 69 7.86 9.98 15.56
N GLY A 70 6.70 9.60 16.10
CA GLY A 70 5.71 10.56 16.54
C GLY A 70 4.75 11.04 15.45
N SER A 71 4.91 10.57 14.23
CA SER A 71 4.02 10.92 13.12
C SER A 71 3.16 9.74 12.76
N THR A 72 1.89 9.98 12.44
CA THR A 72 1.01 8.93 11.95
C THR A 72 1.15 8.85 10.44
N VAL A 73 1.51 7.67 9.96
CA VAL A 73 1.75 7.40 8.55
C VAL A 73 0.67 6.49 8.03
N PHE A 74 0.14 6.81 6.86
CA PHE A 74 -0.82 5.96 6.13
C PHE A 74 -0.15 5.41 4.90
N PHE A 75 -0.52 4.19 4.53
CA PHE A 75 -0.23 3.71 3.18
C PHE A 75 -1.53 3.27 2.53
N LYS A 76 -1.59 3.40 1.22
CA LYS A 76 -2.69 2.82 0.46
C LYS A 76 -2.17 2.29 -0.87
N ILE A 77 -2.75 1.18 -1.31
CA ILE A 77 -2.42 0.56 -2.59
C ILE A 77 -3.60 0.78 -3.53
N ASP A 78 -3.30 1.38 -4.67
CA ASP A 78 -4.29 1.56 -5.73
C ASP A 78 -3.97 0.62 -6.88
N TYR A 79 -5.01 0.25 -7.63
CA TYR A 79 -4.89 -0.71 -8.72
C TYR A 79 -5.17 -0.02 -10.04
N TYR A 80 -4.13 0.14 -10.85
CA TYR A 80 -4.24 0.77 -12.15
C TYR A 80 -4.07 -0.27 -13.25
N ASP A 81 -4.45 0.09 -14.48
CA ASP A 81 -4.11 -0.74 -15.63
C ASP A 81 -2.61 -0.59 -15.93
N GLN A 82 -2.10 -1.39 -16.85
CA GLN A 82 -0.66 -1.43 -17.12
C GLN A 82 -0.12 -0.10 -17.65
N THR A 83 -0.96 0.78 -18.16
CA THR A 83 -0.54 2.09 -18.65
C THR A 83 -0.69 3.19 -17.61
N LEU A 84 -1.19 2.87 -16.43
CA LEU A 84 -1.42 3.82 -15.32
C LEU A 84 -2.43 4.91 -15.70
N SER A 85 -3.30 4.67 -16.66
CA SER A 85 -4.23 5.69 -17.12
C SER A 85 -5.66 5.47 -16.62
N SER A 86 -6.00 4.28 -16.15
CA SER A 86 -7.33 3.95 -15.66
C SER A 86 -7.24 2.90 -14.57
N HIS A 87 -8.34 2.69 -13.87
CA HIS A 87 -8.42 1.64 -12.87
C HIS A 87 -8.25 0.28 -13.53
N SER A 88 -7.59 -0.66 -12.83
CA SER A 88 -7.42 -2.02 -13.35
C SER A 88 -8.76 -2.68 -13.60
N PRO A 89 -8.89 -3.41 -14.71
CA PRO A 89 -10.11 -4.18 -14.95
C PRO A 89 -10.25 -5.39 -14.01
N ASP A 90 -9.14 -5.85 -13.43
CA ASP A 90 -9.19 -7.01 -12.53
C ASP A 90 -7.98 -7.00 -11.59
N PRO A 91 -8.13 -6.41 -10.39
CA PRO A 91 -7.01 -6.35 -9.43
C PRO A 91 -6.49 -7.71 -8.97
N SER A 92 -7.22 -8.79 -9.21
CA SER A 92 -6.76 -10.13 -8.86
C SER A 92 -5.84 -10.74 -9.93
N ASP A 93 -5.71 -10.06 -11.08
CA ASP A 93 -4.89 -10.54 -12.19
C ASP A 93 -3.67 -9.63 -12.34
N PRO A 94 -2.47 -10.09 -11.94
CA PRO A 94 -1.27 -9.25 -12.03
C PRO A 94 -0.89 -8.91 -13.48
N ALA A 95 -1.37 -9.67 -14.46
CA ALA A 95 -1.05 -9.38 -15.87
C ALA A 95 -1.70 -8.10 -16.37
N VAL A 96 -2.80 -7.67 -15.74
CA VAL A 96 -3.55 -6.48 -16.17
C VAL A 96 -3.56 -5.40 -15.09
N THR A 97 -2.77 -5.56 -14.03
CA THR A 97 -2.79 -4.64 -12.88
C THR A 97 -1.39 -4.12 -12.60
N MET A 98 -1.30 -2.80 -12.47
CA MET A 98 -0.11 -2.13 -11.95
C MET A 98 -0.49 -1.56 -10.58
N ARG A 99 0.14 -2.07 -9.53
CA ARG A 99 -0.11 -1.60 -8.18
C ARG A 99 0.76 -0.39 -7.87
N VAL A 100 0.18 0.59 -7.20
CA VAL A 100 0.90 1.77 -6.76
C VAL A 100 0.60 1.94 -5.28
N ILE A 101 1.64 1.93 -4.44
CA ILE A 101 1.48 2.21 -3.03
C ILE A 101 1.89 3.65 -2.77
N THR A 102 1.04 4.39 -2.06
CA THR A 102 1.31 5.76 -1.69
C THR A 102 1.53 5.83 -0.19
N LEU A 103 2.65 6.43 0.21
CA LEU A 103 2.98 6.67 1.61
C LEU A 103 2.67 8.14 1.88
N MET A 104 1.91 8.41 2.94
CA MET A 104 1.49 9.77 3.25
C MET A 104 1.36 9.95 4.75
N LEU A 105 1.46 11.20 5.21
CA LEU A 105 1.11 11.50 6.60
C LEU A 105 -0.41 11.53 6.72
N ALA A 106 -0.91 11.20 7.91
CA ALA A 106 -2.34 11.20 8.16
C ALA A 106 -2.99 12.54 7.79
N GLU A 107 -2.28 13.63 8.03
CA GLU A 107 -2.78 14.97 7.75
C GLU A 107 -2.84 15.30 6.26
N GLU A 108 -2.20 14.48 5.43
CA GLU A 108 -2.21 14.66 3.98
C GLU A 108 -3.27 13.82 3.29
N TYR A 109 -3.93 12.99 4.04
CA TYR A 109 -4.91 12.05 3.46
C TYR A 109 -6.23 12.73 3.03
#